data_87baa26d7f44a2e4647a3ed44fc76126
#
_entry.id   87baa26d7f44a2e4647a3ed44fc76126
#
_cell.length_a   1.000
_cell.length_b   1.000
_cell.length_c   1.000
_cell.angle_alpha   90.00
_cell.angle_beta   90.00
_cell.angle_gamma   90.00
#
_symmetry.space_group_name_H-M   'P 1'
#
loop_
_entity.id
_entity.type
_entity.pdbx_description
1 polymer ?
#
loop_
_entity_poly.entity_id
_entity_poly.type
_entity_poly.pdbx_seq_one_letter_code
_entity_poly.pdbx_strand_id
1 'polypeptide(L)'
;YLDMKQSEVERGHNWAGIVTIEKTYSLDPTGDKNLPDSLSALILGVQGGLWTELLNKPVRFMEYQTYPRLAAIAEIGWTNQNLRNWNDFKTRLERKHYSRMYNMGISFRLPPPSITYKDGALRSELPYPWAVVRYTSDETTPDEFSPVFRGEIYTDNPFKYRFATFYKDEIISQAVMVNNVSYEYQKPSVKIESSLTFQTKFPSDNLVDYNFSSYARTAERLKKGDYLTYIFEKPVFTKRISVSTGIPNIDFYGITEGYVEYSYDGKLFIKGNEFTDGISVILPKEP
;
A
#
# COMPACT_ATOMS: atom_id res chain seq x y z
N TYR A 1 -7.96 15.47 -5.13
CA TYR A 1 -6.71 15.02 -5.75
C TYR A 1 -6.75 13.52 -6.02
N LEU A 2 -6.56 13.13 -7.30
CA LEU A 2 -6.65 11.74 -7.78
C LEU A 2 -5.32 10.99 -7.66
N ASP A 3 -4.25 11.65 -7.32
CA ASP A 3 -2.92 11.08 -7.05
C ASP A 3 -2.74 10.63 -5.60
N MET A 4 -3.71 10.92 -4.71
CA MET A 4 -3.68 10.48 -3.32
C MET A 4 -3.90 8.97 -3.17
N LYS A 5 -3.25 8.37 -2.16
CA LYS A 5 -3.51 6.98 -1.73
C LYS A 5 -5.01 6.75 -1.49
N GLN A 6 -5.45 5.55 -1.82
CA GLN A 6 -6.82 5.10 -1.54
C GLN A 6 -6.89 4.12 -0.37
N SER A 7 -5.75 3.58 0.04
CA SER A 7 -5.55 2.83 1.28
C SER A 7 -4.08 2.92 1.72
N GLU A 8 -3.76 2.49 2.93
CA GLU A 8 -2.38 2.53 3.46
C GLU A 8 -1.40 1.68 2.65
N VAL A 9 -1.87 0.59 2.07
CA VAL A 9 -1.02 -0.37 1.33
C VAL A 9 -0.88 -0.04 -0.15
N GLU A 10 -1.55 1.01 -0.64
CA GLU A 10 -1.54 1.38 -2.05
C GLU A 10 -0.58 2.53 -2.36
N ARG A 11 -0.20 2.61 -3.63
CA ARG A 11 0.53 3.74 -4.19
C ARG A 11 -0.27 5.03 -4.13
N GLY A 12 0.43 6.14 -4.05
CA GLY A 12 -0.12 7.47 -4.13
C GLY A 12 0.52 8.39 -3.11
N HIS A 13 0.31 9.68 -3.29
CA HIS A 13 0.67 10.67 -2.28
C HIS A 13 -0.17 10.51 -1.03
N ASN A 14 0.37 10.90 0.12
CA ASN A 14 -0.29 10.80 1.43
C ASN A 14 -0.42 12.13 2.19
N TRP A 15 0.04 13.24 1.59
CA TRP A 15 0.03 14.55 2.25
C TRP A 15 -1.38 15.07 2.57
N ALA A 16 -2.39 14.66 1.80
CA ALA A 16 -3.80 14.95 2.10
C ALA A 16 -4.51 13.75 2.78
N GLY A 17 -3.74 12.75 3.25
CA GLY A 17 -4.26 11.51 3.84
C GLY A 17 -4.84 10.55 2.80
N ILE A 18 -5.57 9.55 3.28
CA ILE A 18 -6.25 8.56 2.43
C ILE A 18 -7.50 9.20 1.81
N VAL A 19 -7.60 9.13 0.48
CA VAL A 19 -8.72 9.68 -0.29
C VAL A 19 -9.44 8.54 -1.02
N THR A 20 -10.33 7.88 -0.29
CA THR A 20 -11.19 6.82 -0.84
C THR A 20 -12.25 7.39 -1.80
N ILE A 21 -12.90 6.52 -2.56
CA ILE A 21 -14.03 6.94 -3.40
C ILE A 21 -15.19 7.49 -2.55
N GLU A 22 -15.44 6.94 -1.37
CA GLU A 22 -16.48 7.41 -0.45
C GLU A 22 -16.14 8.80 0.08
N LYS A 23 -14.90 9.03 0.51
CA LYS A 23 -14.41 10.35 0.90
C LYS A 23 -14.49 11.36 -0.26
N THR A 24 -14.21 10.92 -1.48
CA THR A 24 -14.38 11.77 -2.67
C THR A 24 -15.85 12.13 -2.87
N TYR A 25 -16.74 11.14 -2.77
CA TYR A 25 -18.20 11.33 -2.93
C TYR A 25 -18.80 12.24 -1.85
N SER A 26 -18.24 12.24 -0.64
CA SER A 26 -18.73 13.06 0.48
C SER A 26 -18.38 14.56 0.33
N LEU A 27 -17.58 14.93 -0.68
CA LEU A 27 -17.24 16.34 -0.90
C LEU A 27 -18.48 17.17 -1.17
N ASP A 28 -18.64 18.24 -0.40
CA ASP A 28 -19.60 19.30 -0.64
C ASP A 28 -18.86 20.56 -1.13
N PRO A 29 -19.00 20.93 -2.40
CA PRO A 29 -18.33 22.12 -2.95
C PRO A 29 -18.76 23.42 -2.27
N THR A 30 -19.95 23.44 -1.67
CA THR A 30 -20.54 24.62 -1.00
C THR A 30 -20.44 24.53 0.53
N GLY A 31 -19.89 23.45 1.06
CA GLY A 31 -19.88 23.13 2.49
C GLY A 31 -18.80 23.85 3.32
N ASP A 32 -18.07 24.80 2.77
CA ASP A 32 -17.16 25.62 3.55
C ASP A 32 -17.97 26.54 4.49
N LYS A 33 -17.79 26.35 5.80
CA LYS A 33 -18.47 27.14 6.84
C LYS A 33 -18.20 28.65 6.76
N ASN A 34 -17.12 29.03 6.08
CA ASN A 34 -16.74 30.43 5.87
C ASN A 34 -17.31 30.99 4.57
N LEU A 35 -17.99 30.16 3.75
CA LEU A 35 -18.62 30.63 2.51
C LEU A 35 -20.05 31.14 2.81
N PRO A 36 -20.33 32.41 2.63
CA PRO A 36 -21.70 32.92 2.73
C PRO A 36 -22.62 32.28 1.69
N ASP A 37 -23.83 31.94 2.06
CA ASP A 37 -24.83 31.34 1.15
C ASP A 37 -25.03 32.17 -0.15
N SER A 38 -24.93 33.49 -0.06
CA SER A 38 -25.01 34.40 -1.22
C SER A 38 -23.90 34.18 -2.26
N LEU A 39 -22.77 33.60 -1.85
CA LEU A 39 -21.63 33.32 -2.74
C LEU A 39 -21.59 31.86 -3.24
N SER A 40 -22.38 30.97 -2.66
CA SER A 40 -22.41 29.55 -3.08
C SER A 40 -22.83 29.38 -4.56
N ALA A 41 -23.65 30.29 -5.08
CA ALA A 41 -24.05 30.34 -6.49
C ALA A 41 -22.89 30.68 -7.45
N LEU A 42 -21.76 31.18 -6.95
CA LEU A 42 -20.57 31.46 -7.74
C LEU A 42 -19.67 30.25 -7.91
N ILE A 43 -19.93 29.15 -7.20
CA ILE A 43 -19.21 27.89 -7.37
C ILE A 43 -19.73 27.21 -8.63
N LEU A 44 -18.90 27.20 -9.67
CA LEU A 44 -19.28 26.69 -10.99
C LEU A 44 -19.23 25.16 -11.09
N GLY A 45 -18.57 24.47 -10.14
CA GLY A 45 -18.43 23.02 -10.15
C GLY A 45 -17.25 22.51 -9.35
N VAL A 46 -16.80 21.30 -9.67
CA VAL A 46 -15.70 20.60 -9.01
C VAL A 46 -14.62 20.19 -10.02
N GLN A 47 -13.39 20.09 -9.54
CA GLN A 47 -12.26 19.65 -10.34
C GLN A 47 -11.52 18.50 -9.64
N GLY A 48 -11.15 17.46 -10.40
CA GLY A 48 -10.23 16.40 -9.98
C GLY A 48 -8.87 16.60 -10.61
N GLY A 49 -7.84 16.84 -9.81
CA GLY A 49 -6.45 16.93 -10.28
C GLY A 49 -5.73 15.58 -10.13
N LEU A 50 -4.99 15.17 -11.15
CA LEU A 50 -4.09 14.04 -11.15
C LEU A 50 -2.67 14.57 -11.43
N TRP A 51 -1.82 14.55 -10.42
CA TRP A 51 -0.43 14.98 -10.55
C TRP A 51 0.45 13.81 -10.97
N THR A 52 1.46 14.07 -11.77
CA THR A 52 2.19 13.03 -12.51
C THR A 52 3.51 12.60 -11.89
N GLU A 53 3.91 13.13 -10.75
CA GLU A 53 5.19 12.83 -10.11
C GLU A 53 5.38 11.34 -9.77
N LEU A 54 4.28 10.62 -9.58
CA LEU A 54 4.31 9.19 -9.30
C LEU A 54 3.92 8.33 -10.51
N LEU A 55 3.78 8.93 -11.69
CA LEU A 55 3.27 8.26 -12.89
C LEU A 55 4.39 7.77 -13.83
N ASN A 56 5.50 7.33 -13.29
CA ASN A 56 6.52 6.59 -14.05
C ASN A 56 6.08 5.15 -14.43
N LYS A 57 4.78 4.92 -14.51
CA LYS A 57 4.15 3.62 -14.73
C LYS A 57 3.27 3.66 -15.98
N PRO A 58 2.85 2.49 -16.52
CA PRO A 58 1.97 2.41 -17.66
C PRO A 58 0.68 3.22 -17.50
N VAL A 59 0.06 3.60 -18.61
CA VAL A 59 -1.22 4.36 -18.67
C VAL A 59 -2.31 3.73 -17.79
N ARG A 60 -2.35 2.41 -17.69
CA ARG A 60 -3.28 1.69 -16.79
C ARG A 60 -3.21 2.16 -15.33
N PHE A 61 -2.03 2.58 -14.87
CA PHE A 61 -1.91 3.11 -13.50
C PHE A 61 -2.58 4.49 -13.34
N MET A 62 -2.57 5.33 -14.38
CA MET A 62 -3.30 6.59 -14.38
C MET A 62 -4.81 6.35 -14.29
N GLU A 63 -5.31 5.41 -15.08
CA GLU A 63 -6.71 5.00 -15.05
C GLU A 63 -7.09 4.41 -13.69
N TYR A 64 -6.24 3.53 -13.15
CA TYR A 64 -6.41 2.97 -11.81
C TYR A 64 -6.48 4.05 -10.71
N GLN A 65 -5.66 5.09 -10.79
CA GLN A 65 -5.72 6.21 -9.85
C GLN A 65 -6.96 7.09 -10.07
N THR A 66 -7.43 7.17 -11.28
CA THR A 66 -8.55 8.02 -11.66
C THR A 66 -9.91 7.37 -11.38
N TYR A 67 -10.07 6.12 -11.79
CA TYR A 67 -11.35 5.40 -11.69
C TYR A 67 -11.38 4.44 -10.50
N PRO A 68 -12.53 4.37 -9.77
CA PRO A 68 -13.82 5.00 -10.05
C PRO A 68 -14.01 6.39 -9.42
N ARG A 69 -13.00 7.03 -8.79
CA ARG A 69 -13.15 8.33 -8.11
C ARG A 69 -13.63 9.44 -9.04
N LEU A 70 -13.24 9.42 -10.30
CA LEU A 70 -13.72 10.40 -11.29
C LEU A 70 -15.25 10.28 -11.50
N ALA A 71 -15.81 9.08 -11.39
CA ALA A 71 -17.26 8.91 -11.43
C ALA A 71 -17.94 9.57 -10.22
N ALA A 72 -17.32 9.53 -9.04
CA ALA A 72 -17.82 10.25 -7.86
C ALA A 72 -17.74 11.77 -8.07
N ILE A 73 -16.66 12.28 -8.64
CA ILE A 73 -16.53 13.71 -8.98
C ILE A 73 -17.61 14.14 -9.98
N ALA A 74 -17.87 13.33 -11.00
CA ALA A 74 -18.94 13.60 -11.96
C ALA A 74 -20.31 13.63 -11.29
N GLU A 75 -20.60 12.69 -10.40
CA GLU A 75 -21.86 12.70 -9.64
C GLU A 75 -22.02 13.98 -8.81
N ILE A 76 -20.95 14.43 -8.15
CA ILE A 76 -20.95 15.68 -7.38
C ILE A 76 -21.26 16.89 -8.27
N GLY A 77 -20.70 16.92 -9.46
CA GLY A 77 -20.89 18.03 -10.39
C GLY A 77 -22.27 18.07 -11.08
N TRP A 78 -22.93 16.93 -11.22
CA TRP A 78 -24.18 16.82 -11.96
C TRP A 78 -25.43 16.62 -11.10
N THR A 79 -25.26 16.17 -9.86
CA THR A 79 -26.39 15.84 -8.97
C THR A 79 -26.45 16.79 -7.78
N ASN A 80 -27.58 17.43 -7.59
CA ASN A 80 -27.81 18.27 -6.43
C ASN A 80 -27.53 17.50 -5.14
N GLN A 81 -26.92 18.17 -4.17
CA GLN A 81 -26.44 17.54 -2.93
C GLN A 81 -27.54 16.82 -2.16
N ASN A 82 -28.75 17.39 -2.08
CA ASN A 82 -29.90 16.79 -1.41
C ASN A 82 -30.45 15.54 -2.12
N LEU A 83 -30.05 15.26 -3.35
CA LEU A 83 -30.41 14.08 -4.12
C LEU A 83 -29.29 13.02 -4.14
N ARG A 84 -28.10 13.36 -3.63
CA ARG A 84 -26.97 12.42 -3.60
C ARG A 84 -27.18 11.35 -2.53
N ASN A 85 -26.98 10.09 -2.91
CA ASN A 85 -27.05 8.95 -2.01
C ASN A 85 -25.90 7.98 -2.29
N TRP A 86 -25.03 7.79 -1.30
CA TRP A 86 -23.86 6.93 -1.43
C TRP A 86 -24.20 5.48 -1.79
N ASN A 87 -25.21 4.91 -1.13
CA ASN A 87 -25.59 3.51 -1.36
C ASN A 87 -26.16 3.28 -2.77
N ASP A 88 -26.93 4.24 -3.28
CA ASP A 88 -27.43 4.21 -4.64
C ASP A 88 -26.27 4.35 -5.65
N PHE A 89 -25.38 5.30 -5.45
CA PHE A 89 -24.20 5.51 -6.29
C PHE A 89 -23.31 4.26 -6.31
N LYS A 90 -23.01 3.68 -5.14
CA LYS A 90 -22.25 2.43 -5.01
C LYS A 90 -22.92 1.29 -5.78
N THR A 91 -24.24 1.13 -5.63
CA THR A 91 -25.00 0.11 -6.34
C THR A 91 -24.92 0.28 -7.86
N ARG A 92 -24.99 1.52 -8.37
CA ARG A 92 -24.85 1.80 -9.82
C ARG A 92 -23.43 1.50 -10.32
N LEU A 93 -22.40 1.83 -9.54
CA LEU A 93 -21.04 1.44 -9.85
C LEU A 93 -20.90 -0.08 -9.99
N GLU A 94 -21.36 -0.83 -9.00
CA GLU A 94 -21.21 -2.28 -8.96
C GLU A 94 -22.01 -2.99 -10.07
N ARG A 95 -23.25 -2.56 -10.29
CA ARG A 95 -24.13 -3.22 -11.25
C ARG A 95 -23.85 -2.88 -12.72
N LYS A 96 -23.31 -1.71 -13.02
CA LYS A 96 -23.22 -1.21 -14.40
C LYS A 96 -21.84 -0.64 -14.77
N HIS A 97 -21.25 0.19 -13.90
CA HIS A 97 -20.10 0.97 -14.33
C HIS A 97 -18.81 0.17 -14.38
N TYR A 98 -18.58 -0.77 -13.46
CA TYR A 98 -17.38 -1.63 -13.52
C TYR A 98 -17.37 -2.50 -14.77
N SER A 99 -18.50 -3.14 -15.11
CA SER A 99 -18.57 -3.93 -16.36
C SER A 99 -18.44 -3.05 -17.61
N ARG A 100 -18.96 -1.81 -17.57
CA ARG A 100 -18.80 -0.87 -18.68
C ARG A 100 -17.34 -0.45 -18.84
N MET A 101 -16.66 -0.08 -17.77
CA MET A 101 -15.24 0.28 -17.81
C MET A 101 -14.40 -0.88 -18.35
N TYR A 102 -14.62 -2.09 -17.85
CA TYR A 102 -13.96 -3.28 -18.34
C TYR A 102 -14.17 -3.47 -19.85
N ASN A 103 -15.42 -3.40 -20.33
CA ASN A 103 -15.73 -3.57 -21.76
C ASN A 103 -15.13 -2.45 -22.64
N MET A 104 -14.84 -1.29 -22.08
CA MET A 104 -14.17 -0.18 -22.75
C MET A 104 -12.65 -0.25 -22.68
N GLY A 105 -12.08 -1.26 -22.01
CA GLY A 105 -10.63 -1.39 -21.78
C GLY A 105 -10.07 -0.37 -20.80
N ILE A 106 -10.92 0.26 -19.98
CA ILE A 106 -10.52 1.24 -18.96
C ILE A 106 -10.19 0.49 -17.67
N SER A 107 -8.96 0.63 -17.21
CA SER A 107 -8.56 0.12 -15.90
C SER A 107 -9.24 0.91 -14.78
N PHE A 108 -9.71 0.20 -13.77
CA PHE A 108 -10.33 0.81 -12.60
C PHE A 108 -9.84 0.13 -11.33
N ARG A 109 -9.93 0.83 -10.24
CA ARG A 109 -9.50 0.31 -8.96
C ARG A 109 -10.65 -0.35 -8.19
N LEU A 110 -10.42 -1.58 -7.74
CA LEU A 110 -11.04 -2.12 -6.53
C LEU A 110 -10.03 -2.18 -5.39
N PRO A 111 -10.47 -2.17 -4.12
CA PRO A 111 -9.57 -2.36 -2.99
C PRO A 111 -8.77 -3.65 -3.13
N PRO A 112 -7.48 -3.64 -2.76
CA PRO A 112 -6.77 -4.90 -2.54
C PRO A 112 -7.46 -5.71 -1.44
N PRO A 113 -7.30 -7.04 -1.42
CA PRO A 113 -7.88 -7.87 -0.40
C PRO A 113 -7.22 -7.58 0.96
N SER A 114 -7.99 -7.68 2.03
CA SER A 114 -7.45 -7.75 3.39
C SER A 114 -6.97 -9.16 3.66
N ILE A 115 -5.69 -9.34 3.92
CA ILE A 115 -5.07 -10.65 4.16
C ILE A 115 -4.64 -10.74 5.61
N THR A 116 -5.29 -11.62 6.35
CA THR A 116 -4.97 -11.92 7.75
C THR A 116 -4.15 -13.20 7.84
N TYR A 117 -3.11 -13.19 8.67
CA TYR A 117 -2.38 -14.39 9.06
C TYR A 117 -2.63 -14.66 10.55
N LYS A 118 -3.24 -15.79 10.83
CA LYS A 118 -3.53 -16.22 12.20
C LYS A 118 -3.54 -17.74 12.28
N ASP A 119 -3.01 -18.32 13.37
CA ASP A 119 -2.98 -19.76 13.63
C ASP A 119 -2.32 -20.56 12.47
N GLY A 120 -1.27 -20.03 11.88
CA GLY A 120 -0.57 -20.65 10.76
C GLY A 120 -1.29 -20.57 9.41
N ALA A 121 -2.44 -19.90 9.33
CA ALA A 121 -3.27 -19.82 8.14
C ALA A 121 -3.42 -18.38 7.62
N LEU A 122 -3.33 -18.23 6.31
CA LEU A 122 -3.71 -17.03 5.57
C LEU A 122 -5.20 -17.07 5.25
N ARG A 123 -5.90 -15.97 5.51
CA ARG A 123 -7.30 -15.75 5.19
C ARG A 123 -7.46 -14.46 4.43
N SER A 124 -8.42 -14.40 3.52
CA SER A 124 -8.71 -13.21 2.72
C SER A 124 -10.13 -12.73 2.96
N GLU A 125 -10.27 -11.42 3.13
CA GLU A 125 -11.56 -10.75 3.10
C GLU A 125 -11.60 -9.76 1.94
N LEU A 126 -12.67 -9.80 1.17
CA LEU A 126 -12.92 -8.89 0.06
C LEU A 126 -14.34 -8.35 0.14
N PRO A 127 -14.53 -7.02 0.09
CA PRO A 127 -15.88 -6.42 0.21
C PRO A 127 -16.77 -6.64 -1.02
N TYR A 128 -16.25 -7.26 -2.07
CA TYR A 128 -16.96 -7.51 -3.33
C TYR A 128 -17.06 -9.00 -3.62
N PRO A 129 -18.18 -9.67 -3.32
CA PRO A 129 -18.32 -11.13 -3.45
C PRO A 129 -18.26 -11.64 -4.89
N TRP A 130 -18.41 -10.74 -5.87
CA TRP A 130 -18.30 -11.04 -7.31
C TRP A 130 -16.88 -10.89 -7.86
N ALA A 131 -15.95 -10.32 -7.11
CA ALA A 131 -14.56 -10.24 -7.49
C ALA A 131 -13.77 -11.46 -7.00
N VAL A 132 -12.64 -11.72 -7.60
CA VAL A 132 -11.81 -12.89 -7.32
C VAL A 132 -10.49 -12.45 -6.72
N VAL A 133 -10.01 -13.15 -5.69
CA VAL A 133 -8.65 -13.00 -5.19
C VAL A 133 -7.79 -14.08 -5.81
N ARG A 134 -6.70 -13.70 -6.45
CA ARG A 134 -5.64 -14.61 -6.90
C ARG A 134 -4.37 -14.37 -6.11
N TYR A 135 -3.52 -15.38 -6.06
CA TYR A 135 -2.29 -15.30 -5.29
C TYR A 135 -1.11 -15.98 -5.98
N THR A 136 0.11 -15.60 -5.57
CA THR A 136 1.36 -16.30 -5.84
C THR A 136 2.03 -16.67 -4.53
N SER A 137 2.98 -17.62 -4.58
CA SER A 137 3.75 -18.09 -3.41
C SER A 137 5.27 -17.93 -3.58
N ASP A 138 5.68 -17.11 -4.51
CA ASP A 138 7.06 -16.88 -4.94
C ASP A 138 7.43 -15.39 -5.01
N GLU A 139 6.62 -14.53 -4.38
CA GLU A 139 6.77 -13.07 -4.33
C GLU A 139 6.46 -12.33 -5.64
N THR A 140 6.10 -13.04 -6.70
CA THR A 140 5.68 -12.41 -7.96
C THR A 140 4.29 -11.79 -7.85
N THR A 141 3.99 -10.82 -8.70
CA THR A 141 2.63 -10.27 -8.82
C THR A 141 1.71 -11.31 -9.45
N PRO A 142 0.53 -11.60 -8.86
CA PRO A 142 -0.44 -12.50 -9.46
C PRO A 142 -0.91 -12.03 -10.85
N ASP A 143 -1.15 -12.97 -11.73
CA ASP A 143 -1.70 -12.79 -13.07
C ASP A 143 -3.00 -13.59 -13.26
N GLU A 144 -3.54 -13.57 -14.49
CA GLU A 144 -4.77 -14.29 -14.85
C GLU A 144 -4.67 -15.82 -14.75
N PHE A 145 -3.44 -16.36 -14.74
CA PHE A 145 -3.18 -17.80 -14.60
C PHE A 145 -2.90 -18.21 -13.16
N SER A 146 -2.64 -17.25 -12.30
CA SER A 146 -2.36 -17.52 -10.88
C SER A 146 -3.54 -18.16 -10.18
N PRO A 147 -3.31 -19.06 -9.22
CA PRO A 147 -4.37 -19.77 -8.52
C PRO A 147 -5.35 -18.82 -7.81
N VAL A 148 -6.62 -19.20 -7.83
CA VAL A 148 -7.67 -18.49 -7.11
C VAL A 148 -7.57 -18.83 -5.63
N PHE A 149 -7.57 -17.83 -4.78
CA PHE A 149 -7.63 -18.01 -3.34
C PHE A 149 -9.03 -18.53 -2.91
N ARG A 150 -9.06 -19.68 -2.25
CA ARG A 150 -10.32 -20.32 -1.80
C ARG A 150 -10.17 -20.81 -0.37
N GLY A 151 -10.69 -20.03 0.57
CA GLY A 151 -10.68 -20.40 1.98
C GLY A 151 -9.39 -20.04 2.70
N GLU A 152 -8.54 -21.02 3.02
CA GLU A 152 -7.35 -20.81 3.82
C GLU A 152 -6.10 -21.40 3.14
N ILE A 153 -4.94 -20.79 3.40
CA ILE A 153 -3.63 -21.35 3.03
C ILE A 153 -2.81 -21.49 4.31
N TYR A 154 -2.48 -22.73 4.68
CA TYR A 154 -1.58 -22.99 5.79
C TYR A 154 -0.14 -22.85 5.33
N THR A 155 0.65 -22.08 6.07
CA THR A 155 2.04 -21.80 5.74
C THR A 155 2.81 -21.32 6.97
N ASP A 156 4.08 -21.64 7.05
CA ASP A 156 5.05 -21.11 8.02
C ASP A 156 5.75 -19.83 7.51
N ASN A 157 5.57 -19.48 6.23
CA ASN A 157 6.15 -18.29 5.60
C ASN A 157 5.08 -17.49 4.86
N PRO A 158 4.26 -16.70 5.58
CA PRO A 158 3.17 -15.92 4.96
C PRO A 158 3.65 -14.79 4.05
N PHE A 159 4.86 -14.28 4.26
CA PHE A 159 5.36 -13.09 3.56
C PHE A 159 5.83 -13.35 2.13
N LYS A 160 6.00 -14.62 1.73
CA LYS A 160 6.29 -14.96 0.33
C LYS A 160 5.07 -14.85 -0.59
N TYR A 161 3.86 -14.76 -0.02
CA TYR A 161 2.63 -14.69 -0.79
C TYR A 161 2.34 -13.26 -1.23
N ARG A 162 1.80 -13.14 -2.45
CA ARG A 162 1.23 -11.90 -2.98
C ARG A 162 -0.20 -12.18 -3.38
N PHE A 163 -1.09 -11.23 -3.11
CA PHE A 163 -2.52 -11.33 -3.36
C PHE A 163 -2.99 -10.12 -4.12
N ALA A 164 -3.88 -10.30 -5.07
CA ALA A 164 -4.52 -9.21 -5.78
C ALA A 164 -5.99 -9.51 -6.06
N THR A 165 -6.78 -8.45 -6.18
CA THR A 165 -8.18 -8.53 -6.58
C THR A 165 -8.25 -8.54 -8.11
N PHE A 166 -9.06 -9.43 -8.66
CA PHE A 166 -9.33 -9.57 -10.08
C PHE A 166 -10.81 -9.35 -10.38
N TYR A 167 -11.07 -8.70 -11.50
CA TYR A 167 -12.36 -8.67 -12.15
C TYR A 167 -12.24 -9.45 -13.45
N LYS A 168 -12.92 -10.60 -13.52
CA LYS A 168 -12.72 -11.60 -14.58
C LYS A 168 -11.23 -12.01 -14.63
N ASP A 169 -10.55 -11.76 -15.74
CA ASP A 169 -9.16 -12.10 -16.01
C ASP A 169 -8.19 -10.92 -15.75
N GLU A 170 -8.71 -9.74 -15.39
CA GLU A 170 -7.92 -8.53 -15.26
C GLU A 170 -7.61 -8.20 -13.79
N ILE A 171 -6.34 -7.94 -13.49
CA ILE A 171 -5.91 -7.44 -12.18
C ILE A 171 -6.37 -5.99 -12.00
N ILE A 172 -7.14 -5.73 -10.97
CA ILE A 172 -7.79 -4.45 -10.68
C ILE A 172 -7.46 -3.89 -9.29
N SER A 173 -6.50 -4.50 -8.60
CA SER A 173 -5.90 -3.96 -7.39
C SER A 173 -4.38 -3.99 -7.49
N GLN A 174 -3.70 -3.28 -6.59
CA GLN A 174 -2.29 -3.55 -6.37
C GLN A 174 -2.13 -4.90 -5.67
N ALA A 175 -1.05 -5.60 -5.97
CA ALA A 175 -0.69 -6.81 -5.25
C ALA A 175 -0.22 -6.44 -3.84
N VAL A 176 -0.74 -7.15 -2.85
CA VAL A 176 -0.42 -6.92 -1.44
C VAL A 176 0.12 -8.20 -0.80
N MET A 177 0.97 -8.02 0.19
CA MET A 177 1.33 -9.08 1.14
C MET A 177 0.23 -9.21 2.20
N VAL A 178 0.49 -10.06 3.19
CA VAL A 178 -0.25 -10.03 4.45
C VAL A 178 -0.22 -8.63 5.02
N ASN A 179 -1.37 -8.04 5.22
CA ASN A 179 -1.53 -6.65 5.67
C ASN A 179 -2.26 -6.54 7.02
N ASN A 180 -2.66 -7.68 7.57
CA ASN A 180 -3.26 -7.76 8.88
C ASN A 180 -2.76 -9.02 9.60
N VAL A 181 -1.73 -8.86 10.40
CA VAL A 181 -1.12 -9.97 11.13
C VAL A 181 -1.49 -9.85 12.60
N SER A 182 -2.35 -10.74 13.06
CA SER A 182 -2.53 -10.96 14.49
C SER A 182 -1.43 -11.90 14.96
N TYR A 183 -0.31 -11.35 15.35
CA TYR A 183 0.73 -12.14 16.00
C TYR A 183 0.42 -12.29 17.49
N GLU A 184 0.22 -13.52 17.94
CA GLU A 184 0.59 -13.94 19.30
C GLU A 184 2.12 -14.18 19.39
N TYR A 185 2.89 -13.60 18.49
CA TYR A 185 4.34 -13.66 18.55
C TYR A 185 4.81 -12.74 19.66
N GLN A 186 5.59 -13.28 20.57
CA GLN A 186 6.40 -12.44 21.46
C GLN A 186 7.31 -11.60 20.55
N LYS A 187 6.98 -10.31 20.41
CA LYS A 187 7.76 -9.36 19.62
C LYS A 187 9.18 -9.42 20.17
N PRO A 188 10.20 -9.77 19.37
CA PRO A 188 11.55 -9.74 19.89
C PRO A 188 11.88 -8.30 20.32
N SER A 189 12.44 -8.16 21.51
CA SER A 189 12.94 -6.87 21.94
C SER A 189 14.15 -6.50 21.07
N VAL A 190 14.05 -5.35 20.40
CA VAL A 190 15.03 -4.87 19.45
C VAL A 190 15.44 -3.46 19.84
N LYS A 191 16.76 -3.25 19.99
CA LYS A 191 17.37 -1.94 20.12
C LYS A 191 17.89 -1.50 18.75
N ILE A 192 17.65 -0.24 18.39
CA ILE A 192 18.24 0.36 17.18
C ILE A 192 19.44 1.21 17.60
N GLU A 193 20.58 0.98 16.96
CA GLU A 193 21.74 1.85 16.97
C GLU A 193 21.99 2.39 15.57
N SER A 194 22.27 3.70 15.45
CA SER A 194 22.38 4.34 14.15
C SER A 194 23.26 5.57 14.19
N SER A 195 23.99 5.82 13.13
CA SER A 195 24.62 7.13 12.86
C SER A 195 23.62 8.16 12.34
N LEU A 196 22.39 7.73 12.01
CA LEU A 196 21.39 8.55 11.35
C LEU A 196 20.53 9.32 12.35
N THR A 197 20.18 10.55 12.00
CA THR A 197 19.17 11.34 12.70
C THR A 197 17.84 11.16 11.98
N PHE A 198 16.77 10.92 12.73
CA PHE A 198 15.42 10.73 12.21
C PHE A 198 14.53 11.95 12.45
N GLN A 199 13.59 12.16 11.54
CA GLN A 199 12.58 13.22 11.68
C GLN A 199 11.62 12.89 12.85
N THR A 200 11.27 13.88 13.65
CA THR A 200 10.35 13.69 14.80
C THR A 200 9.00 13.07 14.40
N LYS A 201 8.50 13.39 13.21
CA LYS A 201 7.24 12.85 12.69
C LYS A 201 7.37 11.39 12.24
N PHE A 202 8.58 10.93 11.91
CA PHE A 202 8.87 9.61 11.40
C PHE A 202 10.09 9.01 12.12
N PRO A 203 9.95 8.74 13.43
CA PRO A 203 11.06 8.33 14.28
C PRO A 203 11.56 6.93 13.95
N SER A 204 12.75 6.60 14.48
CA SER A 204 13.33 5.25 14.35
C SER A 204 12.46 4.15 14.95
N ASP A 205 11.64 4.47 15.93
CA ASP A 205 10.76 3.51 16.60
C ASP A 205 9.74 2.87 15.62
N ASN A 206 9.41 3.59 14.54
CA ASN A 206 8.57 3.06 13.47
C ASN A 206 9.22 1.88 12.72
N LEU A 207 10.52 1.64 12.88
CA LEU A 207 11.20 0.50 12.26
C LEU A 207 10.99 -0.81 13.01
N VAL A 208 10.48 -0.74 14.24
CA VAL A 208 10.31 -1.88 15.15
C VAL A 208 8.92 -1.94 15.79
N ASP A 209 7.98 -1.13 15.31
CA ASP A 209 6.60 -1.08 15.81
C ASP A 209 5.71 -2.21 15.27
N TYR A 210 6.23 -3.02 14.35
CA TYR A 210 5.53 -4.11 13.66
C TYR A 210 4.32 -3.64 12.84
N ASN A 211 4.30 -2.37 12.48
CA ASN A 211 3.31 -1.80 11.59
C ASN A 211 3.93 -1.58 10.19
N PHE A 212 3.64 -2.44 9.25
CA PHE A 212 4.18 -2.36 7.89
C PHE A 212 3.70 -1.14 7.09
N SER A 213 2.77 -0.37 7.63
CA SER A 213 2.32 0.90 7.04
C SER A 213 3.08 2.10 7.59
N SER A 214 3.83 1.93 8.70
CA SER A 214 4.71 2.96 9.25
C SER A 214 6.08 2.92 8.56
N TYR A 215 6.80 4.00 8.63
CA TYR A 215 8.19 4.09 8.18
C TYR A 215 8.96 5.13 9.00
N ALA A 216 10.26 4.95 9.10
CA ALA A 216 11.16 5.97 9.63
C ALA A 216 11.74 6.79 8.48
N ARG A 217 12.01 8.08 8.71
CA ARG A 217 12.62 8.96 7.72
C ARG A 217 13.79 9.71 8.31
N THR A 218 14.93 9.63 7.63
CA THR A 218 16.11 10.40 8.02
C THR A 218 15.88 11.90 7.85
N ALA A 219 16.48 12.69 8.72
CA ALA A 219 16.43 14.16 8.66
C ALA A 219 17.34 14.70 7.55
N GLU A 220 18.41 13.97 7.24
CA GLU A 220 19.42 14.33 6.25
C GLU A 220 19.56 13.22 5.19
N ARG A 221 20.22 13.56 4.09
CA ARG A 221 20.61 12.58 3.06
C ARG A 221 21.68 11.65 3.61
N LEU A 222 21.60 10.38 3.24
CA LEU A 222 22.59 9.37 3.61
C LEU A 222 23.95 9.69 2.99
N LYS A 223 24.99 9.35 3.72
CA LYS A 223 26.40 9.51 3.32
C LYS A 223 27.11 8.16 3.42
N LYS A 224 28.19 8.01 2.70
CA LYS A 224 29.06 6.83 2.83
C LYS A 224 29.56 6.68 4.27
N GLY A 225 29.36 5.51 4.85
CA GLY A 225 29.71 5.19 6.23
C GLY A 225 28.54 5.33 7.22
N ASP A 226 27.39 5.81 6.77
CA ASP A 226 26.18 5.76 7.60
C ASP A 226 25.72 4.31 7.81
N TYR A 227 25.19 4.05 9.00
CA TYR A 227 24.73 2.72 9.38
C TYR A 227 23.46 2.77 10.24
N LEU A 228 22.77 1.65 10.25
CA LEU A 228 21.65 1.36 11.14
C LEU A 228 21.73 -0.11 11.54
N THR A 229 21.76 -0.38 12.86
CA THR A 229 21.93 -1.71 13.42
C THR A 229 20.71 -2.10 14.24
N TYR A 230 20.15 -3.27 13.97
CA TYR A 230 19.12 -3.91 14.79
C TYR A 230 19.81 -4.87 15.77
N ILE A 231 19.68 -4.63 17.06
CA ILE A 231 20.26 -5.45 18.12
C ILE A 231 19.12 -6.19 18.80
N PHE A 232 19.09 -7.50 18.63
CA PHE A 232 18.11 -8.38 19.28
C PHE A 232 18.62 -8.80 20.65
N GLU A 233 17.81 -8.68 21.70
CA GLU A 233 18.17 -9.12 23.06
C GLU A 233 18.43 -10.64 23.13
N LYS A 234 17.80 -11.39 22.27
CA LYS A 234 17.98 -12.86 22.14
C LYS A 234 18.20 -13.22 20.67
N PRO A 235 18.97 -14.27 20.40
CA PRO A 235 19.12 -14.78 19.02
C PRO A 235 17.76 -15.04 18.38
N VAL A 236 17.58 -14.58 17.16
CA VAL A 236 16.38 -14.80 16.36
C VAL A 236 16.69 -15.86 15.32
N PHE A 237 15.96 -16.97 15.34
CA PHE A 237 16.05 -17.97 14.31
C PHE A 237 15.27 -17.54 13.08
N THR A 238 15.97 -17.29 11.99
CA THR A 238 15.36 -16.94 10.72
C THR A 238 16.12 -17.53 9.55
N LYS A 239 15.37 -17.95 8.52
CA LYS A 239 15.95 -18.41 7.25
C LYS A 239 16.11 -17.27 6.25
N ARG A 240 15.52 -16.10 6.55
CA ARG A 240 15.51 -14.96 5.63
C ARG A 240 15.44 -13.66 6.41
N ILE A 241 16.25 -12.70 5.99
CA ILE A 241 16.18 -11.30 6.41
C ILE A 241 15.89 -10.47 5.15
N SER A 242 14.85 -9.66 5.19
CA SER A 242 14.53 -8.73 4.12
C SER A 242 14.52 -7.32 4.67
N VAL A 243 15.31 -6.45 4.08
CA VAL A 243 15.35 -5.02 4.40
C VAL A 243 14.81 -4.25 3.21
N SER A 244 13.75 -3.50 3.43
CA SER A 244 13.16 -2.63 2.43
C SER A 244 13.39 -1.18 2.82
N THR A 245 13.88 -0.39 1.90
CA THR A 245 14.14 1.03 2.06
C THR A 245 13.36 1.84 1.03
N GLY A 246 13.15 3.11 1.31
CA GLY A 246 12.29 3.95 0.51
C GLY A 246 10.81 3.82 0.89
N ILE A 247 9.99 4.62 0.27
CA ILE A 247 8.54 4.51 0.38
C ILE A 247 8.12 3.45 -0.64
N PRO A 248 7.37 2.41 -0.24
CA PRO A 248 6.93 1.38 -1.17
C PRO A 248 6.33 2.01 -2.43
N ASN A 249 6.87 1.60 -3.59
CA ASN A 249 6.44 2.10 -4.89
C ASN A 249 6.77 3.58 -5.22
N ILE A 250 7.71 4.21 -4.53
CA ILE A 250 8.28 5.52 -4.88
C ILE A 250 9.77 5.36 -5.05
N ASP A 251 10.25 5.41 -6.29
CA ASP A 251 11.63 5.08 -6.66
C ASP A 251 12.68 6.08 -6.15
N PHE A 252 12.28 7.25 -5.62
CA PHE A 252 13.19 8.32 -5.24
C PHE A 252 13.79 8.23 -3.82
N TYR A 253 13.29 7.35 -2.98
CA TYR A 253 13.66 7.33 -1.56
C TYR A 253 14.34 6.04 -1.11
N GLY A 254 14.56 5.09 -2.02
CA GLY A 254 15.27 3.85 -1.71
C GLY A 254 16.78 4.07 -1.63
N ILE A 255 17.47 3.22 -0.86
CA ILE A 255 18.93 3.14 -0.87
C ILE A 255 19.36 2.51 -2.18
N THR A 256 20.17 3.23 -2.97
CA THR A 256 20.70 2.76 -4.25
C THR A 256 22.08 2.12 -4.10
N GLU A 257 22.83 2.50 -3.07
CA GLU A 257 24.17 1.96 -2.78
C GLU A 257 24.24 1.59 -1.30
N GLY A 258 24.68 0.39 -1.02
CA GLY A 258 24.81 -0.13 0.34
C GLY A 258 24.58 -1.64 0.39
N TYR A 259 24.77 -2.21 1.55
CA TYR A 259 24.60 -3.66 1.78
C TYR A 259 24.09 -3.92 3.19
N VAL A 260 23.55 -5.09 3.40
CA VAL A 260 23.14 -5.56 4.73
C VAL A 260 24.18 -6.55 5.25
N GLU A 261 24.53 -6.41 6.52
CA GLU A 261 25.36 -7.35 7.26
C GLU A 261 24.54 -8.03 8.35
N TYR A 262 24.95 -9.22 8.76
CA TYR A 262 24.35 -9.89 9.91
C TYR A 262 25.43 -10.52 10.80
N SER A 263 25.11 -10.68 12.07
CA SER A 263 26.03 -11.23 13.07
C SER A 263 25.28 -12.18 13.99
N TYR A 264 25.98 -13.26 14.42
CA TYR A 264 25.46 -14.22 15.39
C TYR A 264 25.86 -13.86 16.82
N ASP A 265 26.92 -13.10 17.01
CA ASP A 265 27.51 -12.77 18.30
C ASP A 265 27.59 -11.27 18.60
N GLY A 266 27.13 -10.45 17.66
CA GLY A 266 27.19 -8.99 17.75
C GLY A 266 28.60 -8.39 17.60
N LYS A 267 29.60 -9.21 17.23
CA LYS A 267 31.02 -8.79 17.10
C LYS A 267 31.55 -8.98 15.70
N LEU A 268 31.32 -10.16 15.14
CA LEU A 268 31.74 -10.48 13.78
C LEU A 268 30.54 -10.35 12.83
N PHE A 269 30.64 -9.41 11.90
CA PHE A 269 29.60 -9.18 10.91
C PHE A 269 29.97 -9.87 9.59
N ILE A 270 28.98 -10.55 9.04
CA ILE A 270 29.08 -11.25 7.75
C ILE A 270 28.33 -10.39 6.72
N LYS A 271 29.06 -10.00 5.67
CA LYS A 271 28.46 -9.23 4.58
C LYS A 271 27.42 -10.10 3.85
N GLY A 272 26.21 -9.57 3.78
CA GLY A 272 25.12 -10.13 2.98
C GLY A 272 25.02 -9.47 1.61
N ASN A 273 23.81 -9.31 1.12
CA ASN A 273 23.56 -8.77 -0.22
C ASN A 273 23.51 -7.24 -0.23
N GLU A 274 23.85 -6.68 -1.37
CA GLU A 274 23.68 -5.25 -1.66
C GLU A 274 22.20 -4.92 -1.90
N PHE A 275 21.89 -3.63 -1.82
CA PHE A 275 20.55 -3.17 -2.16
C PHE A 275 20.37 -3.14 -3.68
N THR A 276 19.23 -3.66 -4.13
CA THR A 276 18.77 -3.55 -5.52
C THR A 276 17.36 -2.94 -5.46
N ASP A 277 17.17 -1.82 -6.11
CA ASP A 277 15.89 -1.06 -6.09
C ASP A 277 15.36 -0.81 -4.65
N GLY A 278 16.25 -0.49 -3.73
CA GLY A 278 15.92 -0.21 -2.34
C GLY A 278 15.64 -1.44 -1.48
N ILE A 279 15.82 -2.65 -1.99
CA ILE A 279 15.55 -3.90 -1.28
C ILE A 279 16.84 -4.73 -1.19
N SER A 280 17.11 -5.30 -0.01
CA SER A 280 18.12 -6.33 0.18
C SER A 280 17.51 -7.53 0.88
N VAL A 281 17.80 -8.73 0.38
CA VAL A 281 17.35 -10.00 0.96
C VAL A 281 18.58 -10.84 1.27
N ILE A 282 18.67 -11.31 2.50
CA ILE A 282 19.73 -12.20 2.95
C ILE A 282 19.13 -13.55 3.35
N LEU A 283 19.79 -14.62 2.97
CA LEU A 283 19.54 -15.96 3.48
C LEU A 283 20.71 -16.31 4.40
N PRO A 284 20.59 -16.08 5.72
CA PRO A 284 21.65 -16.41 6.66
C PRO A 284 22.03 -17.90 6.53
N LYS A 285 23.31 -18.18 6.50
CA LYS A 285 23.79 -19.58 6.59
C LYS A 285 23.65 -20.03 8.03
N GLU A 286 23.40 -21.30 8.24
CA GLU A 286 23.48 -21.87 9.59
C GLU A 286 24.88 -21.63 10.18
N PRO A 287 24.97 -21.24 11.50
CA PRO A 287 26.24 -20.97 12.13
C PRO A 287 27.16 -22.16 12.19
#